data_7d1a0431df4b10c657c718ec3f92c09b
#
_entry.id   7d1a0431df4b10c657c718ec3f92c09b
#
_cell.length_a   1.000
_cell.length_b   1.000
_cell.length_c   1.000
_cell.angle_alpha   90.00
_cell.angle_beta   90.00
_cell.angle_gamma   90.00
#
_symmetry.space_group_name_H-M   'P 1'
#
loop_
_entity.id
_entity.type
_entity.pdbx_description
1 polymer ?
#
loop_
_entity_poly.entity_id
_entity_poly.type
_entity_poly.pdbx_seq_one_letter_code
_entity_poly.pdbx_strand_id
1 'polypeptide(L)'
;PNLKDINIIDTPGVNDPIPSREERTKALLATCDVVLIVSPAGQFLSEQDTKLLHRVNTKDGIKEIYLIASQADTQIFSDEKEKANGNLHDALTNIIRTLSKTQRNVLKDYKLDNPSIKNALDDLIDNDVILSSSVAFTLLQNWDKKSSWDENSAHVWQNLQKHYNAYFADENSAKANLEKLAGISAVKEILSEVRTRKDEIKAQKTAEFNQVEMKKLLDFKTIAINFINEDIERIKNTDLDKLQSDIAKMKANKSRAIMAVNDAWEDMVIDSGLHIKEVIYNKIEKHFRDLIGEINSAQRTRSKTRTYEVEVK
;
A
#
# COMPACT_ATOMS: atom_id res chain seq x y z
N PRO A 1 -4.54 5.63 18.36
CA PRO A 1 -3.69 4.47 18.29
C PRO A 1 -2.25 4.90 18.08
N ASN A 2 -1.34 4.24 18.84
CA ASN A 2 0.07 4.53 18.73
C ASN A 2 0.62 3.80 17.49
N LEU A 3 0.81 4.50 16.37
CA LEU A 3 1.29 3.96 15.10
C LEU A 3 2.83 3.91 15.00
N LYS A 4 3.53 3.89 16.13
CA LYS A 4 5.01 3.96 16.18
C LYS A 4 5.73 2.90 15.35
N ASP A 5 5.08 1.76 15.10
CA ASP A 5 5.68 0.62 14.40
C ASP A 5 5.15 0.42 12.98
N ILE A 6 4.38 1.37 12.45
CA ILE A 6 3.84 1.35 11.09
C ILE A 6 4.34 2.60 10.36
N ASN A 7 4.83 2.41 9.13
CA ASN A 7 5.12 3.50 8.21
C ASN A 7 3.93 3.68 7.27
N ILE A 8 3.30 4.84 7.31
CA ILE A 8 2.25 5.22 6.36
C ILE A 8 2.90 6.03 5.25
N ILE A 9 2.71 5.59 4.02
CA ILE A 9 3.26 6.22 2.82
C ILE A 9 2.09 6.75 2.01
N ASP A 10 2.01 8.07 1.85
CA ASP A 10 1.10 8.71 0.89
C ASP A 10 1.75 8.69 -0.50
N THR A 11 0.99 8.26 -1.50
CA THR A 11 1.48 8.15 -2.87
C THR A 11 0.75 9.13 -3.78
N PRO A 12 1.45 9.74 -4.75
CA PRO A 12 0.78 10.49 -5.82
C PRO A 12 -0.29 9.64 -6.51
N GLY A 13 -1.37 10.26 -6.95
CA GLY A 13 -2.44 9.57 -7.67
C GLY A 13 -1.91 8.84 -8.92
N VAL A 14 -2.58 7.74 -9.28
CA VAL A 14 -2.15 6.84 -10.38
C VAL A 14 -2.13 7.52 -11.74
N ASN A 15 -2.85 8.62 -11.88
CA ASN A 15 -2.94 9.44 -13.09
C ASN A 15 -2.22 10.79 -12.95
N ASP A 16 -1.21 10.86 -12.09
CA ASP A 16 -0.38 12.06 -12.05
C ASP A 16 0.27 12.25 -13.43
N PRO A 17 0.07 13.40 -14.08
CA PRO A 17 0.60 13.66 -15.42
C PRO A 17 2.14 13.72 -15.46
N ILE A 18 2.78 13.64 -14.31
CA ILE A 18 4.24 13.70 -14.17
C ILE A 18 4.81 12.27 -14.11
N PRO A 19 5.48 11.75 -15.15
CA PRO A 19 5.99 10.37 -15.21
C PRO A 19 6.92 9.99 -14.05
N SER A 20 7.73 10.92 -13.57
CA SER A 20 8.65 10.67 -12.43
C SER A 20 7.92 10.36 -11.12
N ARG A 21 6.70 10.85 -10.95
CA ARG A 21 5.85 10.54 -9.79
C ARG A 21 5.25 9.15 -9.90
N GLU A 22 4.87 8.73 -11.10
CA GLU A 22 4.37 7.38 -11.34
C GLU A 22 5.46 6.32 -11.05
N GLU A 23 6.70 6.55 -11.50
CA GLU A 23 7.83 5.66 -11.21
C GLU A 23 8.11 5.58 -9.71
N ARG A 24 8.04 6.70 -9.01
CA ARG A 24 8.20 6.74 -7.55
C ARG A 24 7.10 5.97 -6.83
N THR A 25 5.85 6.11 -7.26
CA THR A 25 4.73 5.33 -6.75
C THR A 25 4.95 3.82 -6.96
N LYS A 26 5.41 3.42 -8.15
CA LYS A 26 5.74 2.01 -8.45
C LYS A 26 6.84 1.46 -7.53
N ALA A 27 7.89 2.25 -7.29
CA ALA A 27 8.98 1.85 -6.39
C ALA A 27 8.49 1.73 -4.93
N LEU A 28 7.66 2.66 -4.46
CA LEU A 28 7.11 2.64 -3.11
C LEU A 28 6.16 1.46 -2.90
N LEU A 29 5.28 1.17 -3.86
CA LEU A 29 4.37 0.01 -3.79
C LEU A 29 5.11 -1.31 -3.63
N ALA A 30 6.30 -1.47 -4.22
CA ALA A 30 7.10 -2.67 -4.06
C ALA A 30 7.62 -2.89 -2.63
N THR A 31 7.63 -1.84 -1.80
CA THR A 31 8.07 -1.90 -0.40
C THR A 31 6.92 -2.02 0.60
N CYS A 32 5.67 -1.87 0.14
CA CYS A 32 4.50 -1.94 0.99
C CYS A 32 4.11 -3.38 1.30
N ASP A 33 3.64 -3.62 2.51
CA ASP A 33 3.05 -4.89 2.92
C ASP A 33 1.52 -4.85 2.77
N VAL A 34 0.92 -3.69 3.00
CA VAL A 34 -0.52 -3.43 2.94
C VAL A 34 -0.79 -2.17 2.12
N VAL A 35 -1.82 -2.19 1.30
CA VAL A 35 -2.23 -1.06 0.46
C VAL A 35 -3.69 -0.70 0.72
N LEU A 36 -3.95 0.58 0.96
CA LEU A 36 -5.30 1.14 1.02
C LEU A 36 -5.54 1.92 -0.28
N ILE A 37 -6.49 1.46 -1.09
CA ILE A 37 -6.90 2.13 -2.33
C ILE A 37 -8.11 3.00 -2.02
N VAL A 38 -7.96 4.30 -2.24
CA VAL A 38 -9.01 5.28 -1.99
C VAL A 38 -9.60 5.72 -3.33
N SER A 39 -10.88 5.41 -3.54
CA SER A 39 -11.64 5.75 -4.76
C SER A 39 -12.85 6.61 -4.41
N PRO A 40 -13.22 7.64 -5.21
CA PRO A 40 -14.42 8.41 -4.95
C PRO A 40 -15.69 7.55 -5.05
N ALA A 41 -16.59 7.65 -4.07
CA ALA A 41 -17.81 6.83 -4.03
C ALA A 41 -18.70 7.02 -5.27
N GLY A 42 -18.69 8.21 -5.88
CA GLY A 42 -19.44 8.49 -7.11
C GLY A 42 -18.87 7.85 -8.39
N GLN A 43 -17.61 7.40 -8.36
CA GLN A 43 -16.91 6.74 -9.47
C GLN A 43 -16.16 5.52 -8.97
N PHE A 44 -16.72 4.83 -8.01
CA PHE A 44 -16.08 3.74 -7.28
C PHE A 44 -15.70 2.58 -8.20
N LEU A 45 -14.44 2.18 -8.10
CA LEU A 45 -13.82 1.16 -8.94
C LEU A 45 -13.93 1.47 -10.45
N SER A 46 -13.57 2.69 -10.82
CA SER A 46 -13.39 3.10 -12.20
C SER A 46 -12.35 2.22 -12.93
N GLU A 47 -12.30 2.33 -14.26
CA GLU A 47 -11.26 1.64 -15.05
C GLU A 47 -9.83 1.97 -14.57
N GLN A 48 -9.63 3.17 -14.04
CA GLN A 48 -8.33 3.60 -13.51
C GLN A 48 -8.00 2.91 -12.20
N ASP A 49 -8.98 2.77 -11.32
CA ASP A 49 -8.82 2.03 -10.06
C ASP A 49 -8.56 0.55 -10.32
N THR A 50 -9.20 -0.02 -11.34
CA THR A 50 -8.97 -1.40 -11.76
C THR A 50 -7.54 -1.59 -12.30
N LYS A 51 -7.01 -0.64 -13.07
CA LYS A 51 -5.62 -0.62 -13.53
C LYS A 51 -4.64 -0.53 -12.34
N LEU A 52 -4.99 0.26 -11.31
CA LEU A 52 -4.20 0.33 -10.08
C LEU A 52 -4.22 -1.01 -9.34
N LEU A 53 -5.38 -1.61 -9.16
CA LEU A 53 -5.53 -2.94 -8.58
C LEU A 53 -4.67 -3.98 -9.30
N HIS A 54 -4.63 -3.96 -10.63
CA HIS A 54 -3.75 -4.82 -11.40
C HIS A 54 -2.28 -4.63 -11.04
N ARG A 55 -1.83 -3.39 -11.00
CA ARG A 55 -0.44 -3.06 -10.66
C ARG A 55 -0.07 -3.47 -9.23
N VAL A 56 -0.99 -3.27 -8.29
CA VAL A 56 -0.81 -3.66 -6.89
C VAL A 56 -0.76 -5.18 -6.74
N ASN A 57 -1.66 -5.88 -7.39
CA ASN A 57 -1.80 -7.32 -7.26
C ASN A 57 -0.68 -8.11 -7.97
N THR A 58 -0.08 -7.56 -9.04
CA THR A 58 1.08 -8.16 -9.72
C THR A 58 2.39 -7.95 -8.99
N LYS A 59 2.43 -7.10 -7.96
CA LYS A 59 3.64 -6.84 -7.18
C LYS A 59 3.86 -7.90 -6.12
N ASP A 60 5.05 -8.48 -6.12
CA ASP A 60 5.48 -9.35 -5.04
C ASP A 60 5.68 -8.54 -3.77
N GLY A 61 5.10 -9.01 -2.69
CA GLY A 61 5.28 -8.41 -1.36
C GLY A 61 4.05 -7.77 -0.74
N ILE A 62 3.05 -7.34 -1.51
CA ILE A 62 1.78 -6.85 -0.97
C ILE A 62 0.95 -8.05 -0.50
N LYS A 63 0.49 -8.01 0.75
CA LYS A 63 -0.25 -9.09 1.41
C LYS A 63 -1.72 -8.80 1.55
N GLU A 64 -2.05 -7.55 1.80
CA GLU A 64 -3.42 -7.14 2.03
C GLU A 64 -3.73 -5.86 1.25
N ILE A 65 -4.94 -5.80 0.73
CA ILE A 65 -5.47 -4.64 0.02
C ILE A 65 -6.82 -4.29 0.64
N TYR A 66 -7.06 -3.01 0.88
CA TYR A 66 -8.34 -2.49 1.37
C TYR A 66 -8.87 -1.43 0.41
N LEU A 67 -10.19 -1.42 0.21
CA LEU A 67 -10.87 -0.44 -0.64
C LEU A 67 -11.66 0.54 0.23
N ILE A 68 -11.43 1.83 0.02
CA ILE A 68 -12.08 2.91 0.73
C ILE A 68 -12.84 3.76 -0.29
N ALA A 69 -14.14 3.88 -0.13
CA ALA A 69 -14.97 4.79 -0.91
C ALA A 69 -15.00 6.17 -0.24
N SER A 70 -14.24 7.09 -0.79
CA SER A 70 -14.15 8.48 -0.31
C SER A 70 -15.33 9.32 -0.81
N GLN A 71 -15.49 10.54 -0.27
CA GLN A 71 -16.60 11.45 -0.61
C GLN A 71 -17.99 10.82 -0.38
N ALA A 72 -18.14 10.04 0.67
CA ALA A 72 -19.41 9.41 1.01
C ALA A 72 -20.55 10.42 1.28
N ASP A 73 -20.19 11.64 1.72
CA ASP A 73 -21.14 12.76 1.89
C ASP A 73 -21.86 13.12 0.58
N THR A 74 -21.22 13.00 -0.57
CA THR A 74 -21.88 13.27 -1.85
C THR A 74 -22.97 12.27 -2.18
N GLN A 75 -22.79 11.02 -1.76
CA GLN A 75 -23.73 9.92 -2.04
C GLN A 75 -24.99 9.98 -1.18
N ILE A 76 -24.89 10.36 0.08
CA ILE A 76 -26.06 10.50 0.96
C ILE A 76 -26.99 11.64 0.54
N PHE A 77 -26.51 12.59 -0.27
CA PHE A 77 -27.32 13.70 -0.81
C PHE A 77 -27.85 13.43 -2.23
N SER A 78 -27.49 12.31 -2.84
CA SER A 78 -28.04 11.85 -4.12
C SER A 78 -29.45 11.28 -3.92
N ASP A 79 -29.87 10.37 -4.78
CA ASP A 79 -31.15 9.66 -4.66
C ASP A 79 -31.36 8.95 -3.32
N GLU A 80 -30.28 8.69 -2.58
CA GLU A 80 -30.37 7.98 -1.28
C GLU A 80 -31.10 8.79 -0.21
N LYS A 81 -31.07 10.11 -0.23
CA LYS A 81 -31.86 10.96 0.68
C LYS A 81 -33.37 10.69 0.60
N GLU A 82 -33.86 10.39 -0.62
CA GLU A 82 -35.27 10.08 -0.87
C GLU A 82 -35.59 8.62 -0.54
N LYS A 83 -34.75 7.70 -0.97
CA LYS A 83 -34.90 6.26 -0.70
C LYS A 83 -34.86 5.94 0.79
N ALA A 84 -33.97 6.59 1.52
CA ALA A 84 -33.84 6.42 2.97
C ALA A 84 -34.82 7.25 3.80
N ASN A 85 -35.63 8.10 3.17
CA ASN A 85 -36.64 8.93 3.83
C ASN A 85 -36.10 9.68 5.07
N GLY A 86 -34.92 10.27 4.96
CA GLY A 86 -34.25 11.00 6.04
C GLY A 86 -33.62 10.13 7.13
N ASN A 87 -33.57 8.81 6.94
CA ASN A 87 -32.82 7.91 7.83
C ASN A 87 -31.38 7.77 7.38
N LEU A 88 -30.44 8.37 8.13
CA LEU A 88 -29.01 8.35 7.81
C LEU A 88 -28.41 6.93 7.82
N HIS A 89 -28.85 6.08 8.74
CA HIS A 89 -28.35 4.70 8.83
C HIS A 89 -28.76 3.87 7.62
N ASP A 90 -29.99 4.04 7.16
CA ASP A 90 -30.48 3.35 5.97
C ASP A 90 -29.76 3.87 4.72
N ALA A 91 -29.52 5.18 4.62
CA ALA A 91 -28.75 5.76 3.54
C ALA A 91 -27.33 5.18 3.47
N LEU A 92 -26.60 5.18 4.57
CA LEU A 92 -25.25 4.62 4.63
C LEU A 92 -25.23 3.11 4.31
N THR A 93 -26.19 2.35 4.86
CA THR A 93 -26.34 0.91 4.59
C THR A 93 -26.61 0.62 3.12
N ASN A 94 -27.47 1.40 2.49
CA ASN A 94 -27.79 1.27 1.06
C ASN A 94 -26.58 1.58 0.18
N ILE A 95 -25.83 2.63 0.51
CA ILE A 95 -24.60 3.00 -0.19
C ILE A 95 -23.58 1.87 -0.07
N ILE A 96 -23.28 1.39 1.15
CA ILE A 96 -22.36 0.27 1.38
C ILE A 96 -22.79 -0.94 0.54
N ARG A 97 -24.06 -1.34 0.60
CA ARG A 97 -24.60 -2.47 -0.15
C ARG A 97 -24.42 -2.30 -1.66
N THR A 98 -24.67 -1.10 -2.18
CA THR A 98 -24.56 -0.79 -3.61
C THR A 98 -23.09 -0.83 -4.05
N LEU A 99 -22.19 -0.19 -3.30
CA LEU A 99 -20.78 -0.17 -3.61
C LEU A 99 -20.13 -1.55 -3.43
N SER A 100 -20.48 -2.29 -2.38
CA SER A 100 -20.01 -3.67 -2.19
C SER A 100 -20.50 -4.62 -3.28
N LYS A 101 -21.73 -4.40 -3.82
CA LYS A 101 -22.19 -5.15 -5.00
C LYS A 101 -21.36 -4.81 -6.25
N THR A 102 -21.08 -3.53 -6.46
CA THR A 102 -20.21 -3.08 -7.57
C THR A 102 -18.82 -3.68 -7.43
N GLN A 103 -18.23 -3.63 -6.23
CA GLN A 103 -16.95 -4.25 -5.90
C GLN A 103 -16.94 -5.74 -6.28
N ARG A 104 -17.91 -6.50 -5.79
CA ARG A 104 -17.99 -7.94 -6.07
C ARG A 104 -18.09 -8.24 -7.56
N ASN A 105 -18.89 -7.47 -8.31
CA ASN A 105 -19.04 -7.67 -9.74
C ASN A 105 -17.75 -7.34 -10.49
N VAL A 106 -17.20 -6.14 -10.28
CA VAL A 106 -15.97 -5.70 -10.96
C VAL A 106 -14.79 -6.62 -10.66
N LEU A 107 -14.62 -7.02 -9.40
CA LEU A 107 -13.51 -7.89 -9.01
C LEU A 107 -13.68 -9.32 -9.50
N LYS A 108 -14.91 -9.86 -9.58
CA LYS A 108 -15.18 -11.18 -10.17
C LYS A 108 -14.88 -11.18 -11.65
N ASP A 109 -15.36 -10.19 -12.40
CA ASP A 109 -15.10 -10.07 -13.83
C ASP A 109 -13.59 -9.91 -14.07
N TYR A 110 -12.95 -9.06 -13.30
CA TYR A 110 -11.51 -8.85 -13.36
C TYR A 110 -10.70 -10.14 -13.05
N LYS A 111 -11.14 -10.98 -12.12
CA LYS A 111 -10.53 -12.27 -11.79
C LYS A 111 -10.69 -13.29 -12.91
N LEU A 112 -11.83 -13.30 -13.62
CA LEU A 112 -12.07 -14.16 -14.77
C LEU A 112 -11.13 -13.82 -15.93
N ASP A 113 -10.90 -12.54 -16.19
CA ASP A 113 -10.00 -12.06 -17.24
C ASP A 113 -8.51 -12.25 -16.88
N ASN A 114 -8.20 -12.44 -15.61
CA ASN A 114 -6.84 -12.54 -15.09
C ASN A 114 -6.67 -13.72 -14.12
N PRO A 115 -6.69 -14.97 -14.58
CA PRO A 115 -6.70 -16.15 -13.71
C PRO A 115 -5.41 -16.34 -12.86
N SER A 116 -4.36 -15.59 -13.15
CA SER A 116 -3.11 -15.62 -12.36
C SER A 116 -3.13 -14.72 -11.12
N ILE A 117 -4.27 -14.09 -10.83
CA ILE A 117 -4.42 -13.16 -9.72
C ILE A 117 -4.37 -13.87 -8.37
N LYS A 118 -3.61 -13.30 -7.45
CA LYS A 118 -3.37 -13.81 -6.09
C LYS A 118 -4.63 -13.78 -5.20
N ASN A 119 -4.63 -14.63 -4.18
CA ASN A 119 -5.73 -14.79 -3.22
C ASN A 119 -6.15 -13.51 -2.48
N ALA A 120 -5.31 -12.48 -2.44
CA ALA A 120 -5.65 -11.18 -1.84
C ALA A 120 -6.91 -10.50 -2.42
N LEU A 121 -7.35 -10.90 -3.62
CA LEU A 121 -8.62 -10.42 -4.19
C LEU A 121 -9.84 -11.17 -3.64
N ASP A 122 -9.69 -12.39 -3.14
CA ASP A 122 -10.81 -13.15 -2.57
C ASP A 122 -11.28 -12.46 -1.28
N ASP A 123 -10.33 -12.05 -0.44
CA ASP A 123 -10.64 -11.28 0.78
C ASP A 123 -11.32 -9.94 0.45
N LEU A 124 -10.89 -9.27 -0.64
CA LEU A 124 -11.53 -8.04 -1.09
C LEU A 124 -12.95 -8.26 -1.61
N ILE A 125 -13.24 -9.38 -2.27
CA ILE A 125 -14.57 -9.71 -2.77
C ILE A 125 -15.55 -9.93 -1.63
N ASP A 126 -15.08 -10.51 -0.53
CA ASP A 126 -15.90 -10.90 0.62
C ASP A 126 -16.09 -9.77 1.63
N ASN A 127 -15.20 -8.79 1.67
CA ASN A 127 -15.29 -7.66 2.58
C ASN A 127 -16.22 -6.55 2.05
N ASP A 128 -16.92 -5.88 2.96
CA ASP A 128 -17.71 -4.70 2.63
C ASP A 128 -16.82 -3.47 2.39
N VAL A 129 -17.34 -2.54 1.57
CA VAL A 129 -16.66 -1.27 1.28
C VAL A 129 -16.65 -0.38 2.51
N ILE A 130 -15.51 0.25 2.78
CA ILE A 130 -15.36 1.24 3.83
C ILE A 130 -15.73 2.62 3.27
N LEU A 131 -16.73 3.27 3.86
CA LEU A 131 -17.08 4.64 3.51
C LEU A 131 -16.20 5.64 4.26
N SER A 132 -15.85 6.74 3.58
CA SER A 132 -15.12 7.85 4.20
C SER A 132 -15.57 9.21 3.62
N SER A 133 -15.61 10.22 4.48
CA SER A 133 -15.82 11.63 4.11
C SER A 133 -14.83 12.52 4.83
N SER A 134 -13.94 13.15 4.08
CA SER A 134 -12.99 14.13 4.61
C SER A 134 -13.70 15.40 5.12
N VAL A 135 -14.80 15.79 4.50
CA VAL A 135 -15.61 16.93 4.94
C VAL A 135 -16.24 16.64 6.30
N ALA A 136 -16.84 15.46 6.48
CA ALA A 136 -17.38 15.05 7.79
C ALA A 136 -16.31 15.03 8.87
N PHE A 137 -15.10 14.57 8.54
CA PHE A 137 -13.96 14.61 9.45
C PHE A 137 -13.54 16.04 9.80
N THR A 138 -13.48 16.93 8.81
CA THR A 138 -13.16 18.36 9.01
C THR A 138 -14.19 19.05 9.90
N LEU A 139 -15.49 18.80 9.67
CA LEU A 139 -16.58 19.30 10.51
C LEU A 139 -16.42 18.86 11.96
N LEU A 140 -16.11 17.57 12.16
CA LEU A 140 -15.90 16.99 13.49
C LEU A 140 -14.70 17.61 14.20
N GLN A 141 -13.56 17.74 13.53
CA GLN A 141 -12.32 18.29 14.08
C GLN A 141 -12.41 19.80 14.41
N ASN A 142 -13.18 20.53 13.62
CA ASN A 142 -13.38 21.97 13.79
C ASN A 142 -14.76 22.32 14.37
N TRP A 143 -15.35 21.41 15.14
CA TRP A 143 -16.70 21.60 15.68
C TRP A 143 -16.85 22.89 16.47
N ASP A 144 -15.88 23.21 17.32
CA ASP A 144 -15.92 24.40 18.17
C ASP A 144 -15.63 25.71 17.40
N LYS A 145 -15.24 25.60 16.12
CA LYS A 145 -14.89 26.73 15.23
C LYS A 145 -15.83 26.82 14.04
N LYS A 146 -17.13 26.63 14.24
CA LYS A 146 -18.15 26.65 13.16
C LYS A 146 -18.13 27.92 12.31
N SER A 147 -17.78 29.08 12.91
CA SER A 147 -17.67 30.34 12.20
C SER A 147 -16.47 30.42 11.22
N SER A 148 -15.54 29.50 11.31
CA SER A 148 -14.37 29.42 10.43
C SER A 148 -14.46 28.27 9.41
N TRP A 149 -15.61 27.61 9.29
CA TRP A 149 -15.81 26.60 8.27
C TRP A 149 -15.78 27.24 6.88
N ASP A 150 -15.12 26.57 5.95
CA ASP A 150 -15.16 26.96 4.55
C ASP A 150 -16.57 26.75 3.96
N GLU A 151 -16.81 27.34 2.80
CA GLU A 151 -18.12 27.32 2.14
C GLU A 151 -18.60 25.88 1.86
N ASN A 152 -17.72 24.98 1.45
CA ASN A 152 -18.05 23.59 1.20
C ASN A 152 -18.46 22.86 2.50
N SER A 153 -17.68 23.02 3.57
CA SER A 153 -18.00 22.43 4.87
C SER A 153 -19.34 22.95 5.43
N ALA A 154 -19.57 24.25 5.31
CA ALA A 154 -20.82 24.88 5.73
C ALA A 154 -22.01 24.34 4.89
N HIS A 155 -21.86 24.20 3.59
CA HIS A 155 -22.87 23.67 2.68
C HIS A 155 -23.22 22.20 3.03
N VAL A 156 -22.21 21.35 3.22
CA VAL A 156 -22.43 19.94 3.64
C VAL A 156 -23.16 19.90 4.98
N TRP A 157 -22.77 20.71 5.95
CA TRP A 157 -23.47 20.79 7.24
C TRP A 157 -24.92 21.17 7.11
N GLN A 158 -25.25 22.20 6.31
CA GLN A 158 -26.63 22.61 6.06
C GLN A 158 -27.46 21.49 5.43
N ASN A 159 -26.89 20.75 4.49
CA ASN A 159 -27.55 19.61 3.86
C ASN A 159 -27.77 18.47 4.84
N LEU A 160 -26.83 18.17 5.73
CA LEU A 160 -26.99 17.18 6.79
C LEU A 160 -28.16 17.54 7.71
N GLN A 161 -28.21 18.79 8.17
CA GLN A 161 -29.33 19.27 9.01
C GLN A 161 -30.67 19.29 8.27
N LYS A 162 -30.69 19.62 6.98
CA LYS A 162 -31.90 19.68 6.18
C LYS A 162 -32.49 18.31 5.88
N HIS A 163 -31.67 17.33 5.52
CA HIS A 163 -32.13 16.04 5.03
C HIS A 163 -32.11 14.94 6.08
N TYR A 164 -31.32 15.10 7.15
CA TYR A 164 -31.14 14.12 8.22
C TYR A 164 -31.25 14.76 9.60
N ASN A 165 -32.22 15.67 9.75
CA ASN A 165 -32.39 16.52 10.94
C ASN A 165 -32.35 15.73 12.26
N ALA A 166 -33.03 14.58 12.34
CA ALA A 166 -33.10 13.75 13.55
C ALA A 166 -31.71 13.28 14.05
N TYR A 167 -30.73 13.22 13.17
CA TYR A 167 -29.37 12.75 13.47
C TYR A 167 -28.39 13.89 13.77
N PHE A 168 -28.76 15.14 13.50
CA PHE A 168 -27.93 16.32 13.65
C PHE A 168 -28.59 17.44 14.47
N ALA A 169 -29.65 17.11 15.23
CA ALA A 169 -30.40 18.07 16.01
C ALA A 169 -29.65 18.53 17.29
N ASP A 170 -28.93 17.62 17.92
CA ASP A 170 -28.11 17.93 19.10
C ASP A 170 -26.61 17.65 18.84
N GLU A 171 -25.76 18.25 19.66
CA GLU A 171 -24.31 18.20 19.47
C GLU A 171 -23.74 16.76 19.56
N ASN A 172 -24.18 15.98 20.54
CA ASN A 172 -23.62 14.65 20.78
C ASN A 172 -23.99 13.70 19.63
N SER A 173 -25.27 13.71 19.22
CA SER A 173 -25.74 12.95 18.06
C SER A 173 -25.04 13.40 16.78
N ALA A 174 -24.88 14.69 16.58
CA ALA A 174 -24.19 15.23 15.41
C ALA A 174 -22.73 14.78 15.35
N LYS A 175 -21.96 14.90 16.42
CA LYS A 175 -20.58 14.44 16.50
C LYS A 175 -20.46 12.94 16.24
N ALA A 176 -21.31 12.12 16.85
CA ALA A 176 -21.34 10.67 16.67
C ALA A 176 -21.65 10.27 15.22
N ASN A 177 -22.57 10.96 14.56
CA ASN A 177 -22.93 10.68 13.17
C ASN A 177 -21.91 11.23 12.17
N LEU A 178 -21.26 12.36 12.47
CA LEU A 178 -20.10 12.84 11.70
C LEU A 178 -18.93 11.87 11.80
N GLU A 179 -18.66 11.28 12.96
CA GLU A 179 -17.61 10.28 13.14
C GLU A 179 -17.87 9.02 12.27
N LYS A 180 -19.13 8.54 12.26
CA LYS A 180 -19.53 7.43 11.40
C LYS A 180 -19.36 7.77 9.91
N LEU A 181 -19.80 8.95 9.49
CA LEU A 181 -19.71 9.40 8.10
C LEU A 181 -18.26 9.65 7.70
N ALA A 182 -17.41 10.14 8.60
CA ALA A 182 -15.99 10.34 8.35
C ALA A 182 -15.26 9.02 8.05
N GLY A 183 -15.69 7.89 8.63
CA GLY A 183 -15.13 6.57 8.41
C GLY A 183 -13.69 6.36 8.94
N ILE A 184 -13.12 7.36 9.61
CA ILE A 184 -11.75 7.31 10.11
C ILE A 184 -11.55 6.24 11.19
N SER A 185 -12.60 5.96 11.96
CA SER A 185 -12.55 4.90 12.99
C SER A 185 -12.33 3.53 12.35
N ALA A 186 -13.02 3.20 11.26
CA ALA A 186 -12.82 1.96 10.51
C ALA A 186 -11.39 1.85 9.93
N VAL A 187 -10.86 2.94 9.37
CA VAL A 187 -9.46 2.97 8.90
C VAL A 187 -8.48 2.75 10.05
N LYS A 188 -8.72 3.34 11.22
CA LYS A 188 -7.88 3.12 12.42
C LYS A 188 -7.95 1.68 12.93
N GLU A 189 -9.10 1.03 12.84
CA GLU A 189 -9.27 -0.38 13.19
C GLU A 189 -8.42 -1.25 12.28
N ILE A 190 -8.49 -1.08 10.95
CA ILE A 190 -7.64 -1.77 10.00
C ILE A 190 -6.16 -1.58 10.34
N LEU A 191 -5.71 -0.35 10.53
CA LEU A 191 -4.32 -0.08 10.88
C LEU A 191 -3.90 -0.74 12.21
N SER A 192 -4.82 -0.84 13.16
CA SER A 192 -4.58 -1.55 14.43
C SER A 192 -4.48 -3.06 14.23
N GLU A 193 -5.35 -3.64 13.42
CA GLU A 193 -5.31 -5.07 13.06
C GLU A 193 -4.05 -5.44 12.31
N VAL A 194 -3.70 -4.67 11.28
CA VAL A 194 -2.45 -4.82 10.53
C VAL A 194 -1.24 -4.76 11.46
N ARG A 195 -1.26 -3.85 12.41
CA ARG A 195 -0.21 -3.73 13.42
C ARG A 195 -0.07 -4.98 14.28
N THR A 196 -1.18 -5.56 14.74
CA THR A 196 -1.13 -6.78 15.56
C THR A 196 -0.63 -7.98 14.78
N ARG A 197 -0.88 -8.04 13.46
CA ARG A 197 -0.46 -9.11 12.55
C ARG A 197 0.87 -8.83 11.83
N LYS A 198 1.54 -7.73 12.16
CA LYS A 198 2.77 -7.30 11.49
C LYS A 198 3.85 -8.39 11.42
N ASP A 199 4.07 -9.10 12.51
CA ASP A 199 5.10 -10.15 12.58
C ASP A 199 4.70 -11.37 11.75
N GLU A 200 3.41 -11.71 11.72
CA GLU A 200 2.84 -12.74 10.86
C GLU A 200 2.99 -12.39 9.38
N ILE A 201 2.62 -11.17 8.99
CA ILE A 201 2.77 -10.64 7.61
C ILE A 201 4.24 -10.73 7.16
N LYS A 202 5.18 -10.34 8.03
CA LYS A 202 6.61 -10.44 7.74
C LYS A 202 7.09 -11.88 7.62
N ALA A 203 6.62 -12.78 8.49
CA ALA A 203 6.97 -14.19 8.44
C ALA A 203 6.46 -14.84 7.14
N GLN A 204 5.23 -14.55 6.73
CA GLN A 204 4.66 -15.02 5.46
C GLN A 204 5.47 -14.51 4.26
N LYS A 205 5.82 -13.22 4.24
CA LYS A 205 6.65 -12.63 3.17
C LYS A 205 8.02 -13.30 3.06
N THR A 206 8.65 -13.55 4.21
CA THR A 206 9.93 -14.25 4.26
C THR A 206 9.81 -15.69 3.78
N ALA A 207 8.76 -16.40 4.17
CA ALA A 207 8.52 -17.78 3.74
C ALA A 207 8.28 -17.87 2.22
N GLU A 208 7.50 -16.97 1.64
CA GLU A 208 7.28 -16.91 0.19
C GLU A 208 8.57 -16.59 -0.58
N PHE A 209 9.33 -15.62 -0.11
CA PHE A 209 10.63 -15.30 -0.70
C PHE A 209 11.54 -16.55 -0.71
N ASN A 210 11.64 -17.24 0.43
CA ASN A 210 12.44 -18.45 0.53
C ASN A 210 11.94 -19.56 -0.39
N GLN A 211 10.62 -19.70 -0.57
CA GLN A 211 10.04 -20.67 -1.52
C GLN A 211 10.40 -20.35 -2.98
N VAL A 212 10.32 -19.08 -3.37
CA VAL A 212 10.69 -18.63 -4.72
C VAL A 212 12.18 -18.89 -4.98
N GLU A 213 13.04 -18.54 -4.04
CA GLU A 213 14.48 -18.78 -4.17
C GLU A 213 14.81 -20.26 -4.20
N MET A 214 14.17 -21.07 -3.35
CA MET A 214 14.32 -22.53 -3.39
C MET A 214 13.90 -23.11 -4.74
N LYS A 215 12.79 -22.62 -5.31
CA LYS A 215 12.34 -23.05 -6.64
C LYS A 215 13.38 -22.72 -7.71
N LYS A 216 13.91 -21.50 -7.72
CA LYS A 216 14.99 -21.10 -8.66
C LYS A 216 16.21 -22.04 -8.56
N LEU A 217 16.62 -22.39 -7.33
CA LEU A 217 17.73 -23.31 -7.11
C LEU A 217 17.43 -24.72 -7.62
N LEU A 218 16.22 -25.22 -7.43
CA LEU A 218 15.80 -26.53 -7.95
C LEU A 218 15.73 -26.54 -9.48
N ASP A 219 15.23 -25.47 -10.09
CA ASP A 219 15.18 -25.33 -11.55
C ASP A 219 16.61 -25.28 -12.11
N PHE A 220 17.50 -24.48 -11.50
CA PHE A 220 18.92 -24.46 -11.88
C PHE A 220 19.59 -25.83 -11.73
N LYS A 221 19.34 -26.55 -10.61
CA LYS A 221 19.84 -27.91 -10.42
C LYS A 221 19.38 -28.84 -11.53
N THR A 222 18.11 -28.76 -11.91
CA THR A 222 17.52 -29.61 -12.97
C THR A 222 18.17 -29.31 -14.32
N ILE A 223 18.35 -28.03 -14.67
CA ILE A 223 19.04 -27.63 -15.89
C ILE A 223 20.48 -28.15 -15.90
N ALA A 224 21.20 -28.02 -14.79
CA ALA A 224 22.59 -28.47 -14.69
C ALA A 224 22.70 -29.98 -14.81
N ILE A 225 21.79 -30.75 -14.21
CA ILE A 225 21.75 -32.24 -14.33
C ILE A 225 21.46 -32.63 -15.76
N ASN A 226 20.48 -32.04 -16.44
CA ASN A 226 20.15 -32.34 -17.83
C ASN A 226 21.34 -32.05 -18.75
N PHE A 227 21.99 -30.90 -18.57
CA PHE A 227 23.20 -30.56 -19.32
C PHE A 227 24.32 -31.62 -19.15
N ILE A 228 24.57 -32.06 -17.90
CA ILE A 228 25.56 -33.08 -17.61
C ILE A 228 25.18 -34.42 -18.25
N ASN A 229 23.91 -34.79 -18.18
CA ASN A 229 23.44 -36.04 -18.78
C ASN A 229 23.56 -36.03 -20.31
N GLU A 230 23.20 -34.93 -20.97
CA GLU A 230 23.39 -34.76 -22.42
C GLU A 230 24.88 -34.84 -22.80
N ASP A 231 25.77 -34.27 -22.01
CA ASP A 231 27.20 -34.38 -22.24
C ASP A 231 27.72 -35.80 -22.02
N ILE A 232 27.21 -36.53 -21.01
CA ILE A 232 27.55 -37.97 -20.80
C ILE A 232 27.11 -38.83 -21.99
N GLU A 233 25.89 -38.64 -22.50
CA GLU A 233 25.40 -39.38 -23.66
C GLU A 233 26.22 -39.05 -24.94
N ARG A 234 26.59 -37.78 -25.12
CA ARG A 234 27.45 -37.36 -26.22
C ARG A 234 28.85 -38.04 -26.15
N ILE A 235 29.41 -38.12 -24.94
CA ILE A 235 30.72 -38.78 -24.73
C ILE A 235 30.62 -40.27 -24.99
N LYS A 236 29.59 -40.98 -24.54
CA LYS A 236 29.39 -42.41 -24.78
C LYS A 236 29.31 -42.78 -26.26
N ASN A 237 28.78 -41.86 -27.07
CA ASN A 237 28.57 -42.06 -28.50
C ASN A 237 29.71 -41.51 -29.39
N THR A 238 30.83 -41.11 -28.82
CA THR A 238 31.92 -40.43 -29.55
C THR A 238 33.20 -41.28 -29.55
N ASP A 239 33.96 -41.26 -30.69
CA ASP A 239 35.21 -42.00 -30.90
C ASP A 239 36.32 -41.46 -29.96
N LEU A 240 37.30 -42.32 -29.58
CA LEU A 240 38.25 -42.06 -28.48
C LEU A 240 39.05 -40.75 -28.59
N ASP A 241 39.48 -40.38 -29.81
CA ASP A 241 40.22 -39.16 -30.06
C ASP A 241 39.38 -37.90 -29.93
N LYS A 242 38.09 -38.00 -30.27
CA LYS A 242 37.12 -36.92 -30.07
C LYS A 242 36.74 -36.79 -28.60
N LEU A 243 36.74 -37.89 -27.86
CA LEU A 243 36.46 -37.94 -26.43
C LEU A 243 37.50 -37.16 -25.63
N GLN A 244 38.80 -37.25 -25.95
CA GLN A 244 39.86 -36.51 -25.29
C GLN A 244 39.73 -34.99 -25.50
N SER A 245 39.37 -34.58 -26.73
CA SER A 245 39.10 -33.18 -27.06
C SER A 245 37.89 -32.64 -26.32
N ASP A 246 36.83 -33.42 -26.23
CA ASP A 246 35.59 -33.02 -25.56
C ASP A 246 35.74 -32.99 -24.02
N ILE A 247 36.52 -33.90 -23.43
CA ILE A 247 36.90 -33.85 -22.02
C ILE A 247 37.66 -32.56 -21.69
N ALA A 248 38.59 -32.14 -22.54
CA ALA A 248 39.32 -30.87 -22.33
C ALA A 248 38.39 -29.66 -22.40
N LYS A 249 37.43 -29.64 -23.35
CA LYS A 249 36.43 -28.58 -23.47
C LYS A 249 35.47 -28.57 -22.26
N MET A 250 35.03 -29.75 -21.77
CA MET A 250 34.20 -29.87 -20.60
C MET A 250 34.86 -29.35 -19.31
N LYS A 251 36.15 -29.70 -19.12
CA LYS A 251 36.94 -29.13 -18.00
C LYS A 251 37.02 -27.61 -18.05
N ALA A 252 37.22 -27.04 -19.24
CA ALA A 252 37.25 -25.59 -19.44
C ALA A 252 35.85 -24.96 -19.20
N ASN A 253 34.79 -25.60 -19.67
CA ASN A 253 33.43 -25.12 -19.47
C ASN A 253 32.97 -25.23 -17.99
N LYS A 254 33.35 -26.32 -17.29
CA LYS A 254 33.14 -26.47 -15.86
C LYS A 254 33.84 -25.34 -15.08
N SER A 255 35.09 -25.03 -15.40
CA SER A 255 35.82 -23.94 -14.75
C SER A 255 35.16 -22.58 -15.01
N ARG A 256 34.71 -22.32 -16.25
CA ARG A 256 33.95 -21.09 -16.56
C ARG A 256 32.61 -21.00 -15.83
N ALA A 257 31.88 -22.09 -15.76
CA ALA A 257 30.60 -22.13 -15.02
C ALA A 257 30.80 -21.91 -13.52
N ILE A 258 31.86 -22.47 -12.92
CA ILE A 258 32.22 -22.22 -11.52
C ILE A 258 32.59 -20.75 -11.31
N MET A 259 33.39 -20.15 -12.22
CA MET A 259 33.73 -18.72 -12.15
C MET A 259 32.47 -17.88 -12.26
N ALA A 260 31.61 -18.14 -13.25
CA ALA A 260 30.36 -17.36 -13.41
C ALA A 260 29.42 -17.47 -12.19
N VAL A 261 29.35 -18.63 -11.54
CA VAL A 261 28.58 -18.79 -10.30
C VAL A 261 29.22 -18.03 -9.15
N ASN A 262 30.55 -18.07 -9.03
CA ASN A 262 31.27 -17.31 -8.00
C ASN A 262 31.14 -15.80 -8.23
N ASP A 263 31.31 -15.33 -9.48
CA ASP A 263 31.13 -13.94 -9.85
C ASP A 263 29.71 -13.46 -9.54
N ALA A 264 28.68 -14.25 -9.95
CA ALA A 264 27.29 -13.94 -9.63
C ALA A 264 27.01 -13.94 -8.10
N TRP A 265 27.67 -14.82 -7.37
CA TRP A 265 27.58 -14.83 -5.91
C TRP A 265 28.24 -13.61 -5.28
N GLU A 266 29.45 -13.24 -5.74
CA GLU A 266 30.16 -12.06 -5.29
C GLU A 266 29.37 -10.78 -5.60
N ASP A 267 28.81 -10.66 -6.82
CA ASP A 267 27.95 -9.56 -7.20
C ASP A 267 26.71 -9.47 -6.30
N MET A 268 26.06 -10.60 -6.02
CA MET A 268 24.91 -10.64 -5.12
C MET A 268 25.28 -10.23 -3.68
N VAL A 269 26.44 -10.64 -3.19
CA VAL A 269 26.94 -10.26 -1.86
C VAL A 269 27.29 -8.77 -1.81
N ILE A 270 27.89 -8.25 -2.87
CA ILE A 270 28.24 -6.82 -3.00
C ILE A 270 26.96 -5.98 -3.06
N ASP A 271 26.01 -6.34 -3.92
CA ASP A 271 24.74 -5.63 -4.05
C ASP A 271 23.93 -5.65 -2.75
N SER A 272 23.90 -6.80 -2.07
CA SER A 272 23.27 -6.91 -0.75
C SER A 272 23.98 -6.02 0.29
N GLY A 273 25.31 -6.00 0.26
CA GLY A 273 26.12 -5.16 1.14
C GLY A 273 25.93 -3.67 0.86
N LEU A 274 25.87 -3.27 -0.42
CA LEU A 274 25.58 -1.90 -0.83
C LEU A 274 24.18 -1.47 -0.42
N HIS A 275 23.19 -2.33 -0.61
CA HIS A 275 21.82 -2.05 -0.20
C HIS A 275 21.69 -1.88 1.34
N ILE A 276 22.32 -2.75 2.12
CA ILE A 276 22.38 -2.62 3.58
C ILE A 276 23.06 -1.32 3.98
N LYS A 277 24.20 -1.00 3.35
CA LYS A 277 24.94 0.25 3.59
C LYS A 277 24.09 1.48 3.28
N GLU A 278 23.38 1.48 2.17
CA GLU A 278 22.49 2.57 1.76
C GLU A 278 21.32 2.75 2.75
N VAL A 279 20.69 1.65 3.18
CA VAL A 279 19.62 1.69 4.19
C VAL A 279 20.14 2.23 5.52
N ILE A 280 21.32 1.82 5.95
CA ILE A 280 21.96 2.31 7.18
C ILE A 280 22.31 3.80 7.03
N TYR A 281 22.94 4.18 5.92
CA TYR A 281 23.33 5.56 5.66
C TYR A 281 22.14 6.50 5.64
N ASN A 282 21.07 6.13 4.94
CA ASN A 282 19.84 6.91 4.87
C ASN A 282 19.16 7.05 6.25
N LYS A 283 19.21 6.00 7.07
CA LYS A 283 18.71 6.07 8.46
C LYS A 283 19.55 7.01 9.33
N ILE A 284 20.86 6.92 9.20
CA ILE A 284 21.80 7.78 9.96
C ILE A 284 21.63 9.24 9.51
N GLU A 285 21.62 9.51 8.21
CA GLU A 285 21.44 10.86 7.66
C GLU A 285 20.11 11.49 8.10
N LYS A 286 19.04 10.71 8.06
CA LYS A 286 17.74 11.16 8.56
C LYS A 286 17.81 11.52 10.05
N HIS A 287 18.43 10.69 10.85
CA HIS A 287 18.56 10.94 12.30
C HIS A 287 19.39 12.19 12.59
N PHE A 288 20.46 12.42 11.83
CA PHE A 288 21.24 13.67 11.94
C PHE A 288 20.45 14.90 11.51
N ARG A 289 19.66 14.82 10.44
CA ARG A 289 18.79 15.94 10.01
C ARG A 289 17.75 16.27 11.07
N ASP A 290 17.14 15.26 11.67
CA ASP A 290 16.15 15.42 12.73
C ASP A 290 16.79 16.09 13.98
N LEU A 291 17.98 15.63 14.41
CA LEU A 291 18.75 16.22 15.49
C LEU A 291 19.15 17.69 15.21
N ILE A 292 19.61 18.01 14.00
CA ILE A 292 19.92 19.39 13.61
C ILE A 292 18.65 20.25 13.64
N GLY A 293 17.51 19.70 13.20
CA GLY A 293 16.21 20.36 13.30
C GLY A 293 15.81 20.69 14.74
N GLU A 294 16.00 19.75 15.65
CA GLU A 294 15.74 19.92 17.08
C GLU A 294 16.68 20.97 17.71
N ILE A 295 17.98 20.92 17.40
CA ILE A 295 18.97 21.90 17.88
C ILE A 295 18.63 23.30 17.38
N ASN A 296 18.30 23.44 16.09
CA ASN A 296 17.93 24.74 15.52
C ASN A 296 16.62 25.29 16.11
N SER A 297 15.65 24.42 16.40
CA SER A 297 14.41 24.81 17.07
C SER A 297 14.67 25.27 18.53
N ALA A 298 15.52 24.54 19.25
CA ALA A 298 15.93 24.90 20.60
C ALA A 298 16.72 26.23 20.66
N GLN A 299 17.59 26.48 19.67
CA GLN A 299 18.31 27.75 19.55
C GLN A 299 17.36 28.93 19.25
N ARG A 300 16.37 28.73 18.37
CA ARG A 300 15.34 29.76 18.08
C ARG A 300 14.49 30.09 19.31
N THR A 301 14.17 29.09 20.12
CA THR A 301 13.43 29.27 21.36
C THR A 301 14.27 30.06 22.38
N ARG A 302 15.55 29.73 22.53
CA ARG A 302 16.47 30.47 23.41
C ARG A 302 16.69 31.92 22.95
N SER A 303 16.78 32.18 21.65
CA SER A 303 16.92 33.58 21.15
C SER A 303 15.65 34.41 21.37
N LYS A 304 14.45 33.79 21.23
CA LYS A 304 13.19 34.49 21.54
C LYS A 304 13.06 34.80 23.02
N THR A 305 13.45 33.91 23.91
CA THR A 305 13.40 34.13 25.36
C THR A 305 14.37 35.26 25.79
N ARG A 306 15.56 35.38 25.16
CA ARG A 306 16.49 36.48 25.42
C ARG A 306 15.98 37.83 24.95
N THR A 307 15.22 37.88 23.86
CA THR A 307 14.66 39.17 23.36
C THR A 307 13.55 39.70 24.27
N TYR A 308 12.81 38.82 24.97
CA TYR A 308 11.76 39.23 25.91
C TYR A 308 12.31 39.76 27.26
N GLU A 309 13.49 39.31 27.69
CA GLU A 309 14.11 39.80 28.95
C GLU A 309 14.74 41.18 28.84
N VAL A 310 14.99 41.71 27.62
CA VAL A 310 15.62 43.00 27.39
C VAL A 310 14.59 44.14 27.25
N GLU A 311 13.30 43.85 26.98
CA GLU A 311 12.24 44.85 26.86
C GLU A 311 11.56 45.23 28.20
N VAL A 312 11.95 44.64 29.35
CA VAL A 312 11.34 44.85 30.66
C VAL A 312 12.33 45.51 31.66
N LYS A 313 13.31 46.20 31.17
CA LYS A 313 14.13 47.13 31.92
C LYS A 313 14.16 48.47 31.17
#